data_4c41505f98a7a81b52487bd3d0c2134a
#
_entry.id   4c41505f98a7a81b52487bd3d0c2134a
#
_cell.length_a   1.000
_cell.length_b   1.000
_cell.length_c   1.000
_cell.angle_alpha   90.00
_cell.angle_beta   90.00
_cell.angle_gamma   90.00
#
_symmetry.space_group_name_H-M   'P 1'
#
loop_
_entity.id
_entity.type
_entity.pdbx_description
1 polymer ?
#
loop_
_entity_poly.entity_id
_entity_poly.type
_entity_poly.pdbx_seq_one_letter_code
_entity_poly.pdbx_strand_id
1 'polypeptide(L)'
;AVGTDYNRVNLLMAVLEKRMGVRMADCDAYVNVAGGMRVVEPALDLALVAALLSSYHNRSLQDGMLLFGEVGLVGEVRAVSQAERRVAEAIKTGYTVCVLPESNRASIENAGNLDTQKIKLIGVRHVRELLDCAGL
;
A
#
# COMPACT_ATOMS: atom_id res chain seq x y z
N ALA A 1 -16.90 -11.48 -1.91
CA ALA A 1 -17.90 -11.15 -2.91
C ALA A 1 -17.35 -10.09 -3.87
N VAL A 2 -17.66 -10.26 -5.15
CA VAL A 2 -17.17 -9.37 -6.21
C VAL A 2 -17.59 -7.92 -5.97
N GLY A 3 -18.83 -7.71 -5.50
CA GLY A 3 -19.34 -6.36 -5.21
C GLY A 3 -18.58 -5.65 -4.08
N THR A 4 -18.11 -6.38 -3.07
CA THR A 4 -17.36 -5.83 -1.95
C THR A 4 -15.98 -5.35 -2.41
N ASP A 5 -15.31 -6.15 -3.22
CA ASP A 5 -13.99 -5.81 -3.76
C ASP A 5 -14.06 -4.56 -4.64
N TYR A 6 -15.09 -4.49 -5.48
CA TYR A 6 -15.32 -3.35 -6.35
C TYR A 6 -15.58 -2.07 -5.55
N ASN A 7 -16.37 -2.17 -4.47
CA ASN A 7 -16.64 -1.03 -3.60
C ASN A 7 -15.37 -0.54 -2.91
N ARG A 8 -14.49 -1.44 -2.52
CA ARG A 8 -13.20 -1.08 -1.90
C ARG A 8 -12.33 -0.28 -2.86
N VAL A 9 -12.21 -0.73 -4.11
CA VAL A 9 -11.47 -0.01 -5.14
C VAL A 9 -12.03 1.39 -5.36
N ASN A 10 -13.35 1.50 -5.48
CA ASN A 10 -14.02 2.79 -5.66
C ASN A 10 -13.78 3.73 -4.50
N LEU A 11 -13.78 3.20 -3.26
CA LEU A 11 -13.50 3.99 -2.07
C LEU A 11 -12.08 4.56 -2.11
N LEU A 12 -11.08 3.73 -2.45
CA LEU A 12 -9.70 4.15 -2.54
C LEU A 12 -9.49 5.18 -3.66
N MET A 13 -10.17 5.02 -4.78
CA MET A 13 -10.13 6.01 -5.86
C MET A 13 -10.70 7.36 -5.39
N ALA A 14 -11.79 7.35 -4.64
CA ALA A 14 -12.38 8.57 -4.09
C ALA A 14 -11.43 9.26 -3.12
N VAL A 15 -10.70 8.51 -2.30
CA VAL A 15 -9.69 9.04 -1.39
C VAL A 15 -8.59 9.74 -2.19
N LEU A 16 -8.10 9.12 -3.26
CA LEU A 16 -7.06 9.70 -4.10
C LEU A 16 -7.52 10.99 -4.78
N GLU A 17 -8.75 11.03 -5.29
CA GLU A 17 -9.30 12.25 -5.91
C GLU A 17 -9.39 13.39 -4.91
N LYS A 18 -9.94 13.13 -3.73
CA LYS A 18 -10.19 14.18 -2.74
C LYS A 18 -8.94 14.63 -2.02
N ARG A 19 -8.01 13.72 -1.73
CA ARG A 19 -6.85 14.02 -0.86
C ARG A 19 -5.58 14.28 -1.62
N MET A 20 -5.49 13.83 -2.88
CA MET A 20 -4.28 14.00 -3.69
C MET A 20 -4.53 14.72 -5.01
N GLY A 21 -5.78 15.10 -5.30
CA GLY A 21 -6.11 15.82 -6.52
C GLY A 21 -5.96 15.01 -7.80
N VAL A 22 -5.94 13.69 -7.69
CA VAL A 22 -5.81 12.80 -8.83
C VAL A 22 -7.17 12.65 -9.51
N ARG A 23 -7.22 12.82 -10.83
CA ARG A 23 -8.47 12.67 -11.59
C ARG A 23 -8.66 11.21 -12.00
N MET A 24 -9.52 10.52 -11.25
CA MET A 24 -9.80 9.11 -11.52
C MET A 24 -10.91 8.86 -12.54
N ALA A 25 -11.61 9.90 -13.02
CA ALA A 25 -12.68 9.75 -14.00
C ALA A 25 -12.22 9.09 -15.29
N ASP A 26 -10.96 9.28 -15.69
CA ASP A 26 -10.39 8.71 -16.90
C ASP A 26 -9.72 7.36 -16.66
N CYS A 27 -9.91 6.76 -15.48
CA CYS A 27 -9.19 5.57 -15.05
C CYS A 27 -10.08 4.32 -14.99
N ASP A 28 -11.16 4.26 -15.76
CA ASP A 28 -12.07 3.11 -15.77
C ASP A 28 -11.34 1.79 -16.08
N ALA A 29 -10.33 1.83 -16.94
CA ALA A 29 -9.53 0.65 -17.26
C ALA A 29 -8.76 0.15 -16.03
N TYR A 30 -8.31 1.05 -15.16
CA TYR A 30 -7.59 0.68 -13.93
C TYR A 30 -8.54 0.08 -12.89
N VAL A 31 -9.78 0.55 -12.84
CA VAL A 31 -10.81 -0.03 -11.98
C VAL A 31 -11.00 -1.51 -12.33
N ASN A 32 -11.07 -1.83 -13.61
CA ASN A 32 -11.23 -3.21 -14.06
C ASN A 32 -10.05 -4.09 -13.67
N VAL A 33 -8.82 -3.59 -13.83
CA VAL A 33 -7.62 -4.31 -13.44
C VAL A 33 -7.58 -4.52 -11.93
N ALA A 34 -7.80 -3.45 -11.16
CA ALA A 34 -7.79 -3.51 -9.70
C ALA A 34 -8.93 -4.37 -9.17
N GLY A 35 -10.12 -4.28 -9.75
CA GLY A 35 -11.27 -5.10 -9.37
C GLY A 35 -11.04 -6.59 -9.58
N GLY A 36 -10.24 -6.94 -10.60
CA GLY A 36 -9.86 -8.33 -10.87
C GLY A 36 -8.88 -8.90 -9.86
N MET A 37 -8.22 -8.06 -9.09
CA MET A 37 -7.22 -8.49 -8.10
C MET A 37 -7.81 -8.99 -6.79
N ARG A 38 -9.11 -8.97 -6.60
CA ARG A 38 -9.79 -9.42 -5.37
C ARG A 38 -9.19 -8.83 -4.10
N VAL A 39 -9.42 -7.55 -3.89
CA VAL A 39 -8.97 -6.87 -2.67
C VAL A 39 -9.93 -7.20 -1.52
N VAL A 40 -9.72 -8.35 -0.88
CA VAL A 40 -10.59 -8.83 0.21
C VAL A 40 -10.03 -8.51 1.59
N GLU A 41 -8.80 -8.04 1.67
CA GLU A 41 -8.12 -7.77 2.92
C GLU A 41 -7.70 -6.30 2.99
N PRO A 42 -8.09 -5.54 4.04
CA PRO A 42 -7.71 -4.12 4.15
C PRO A 42 -6.20 -3.87 4.13
N ALA A 43 -5.40 -4.84 4.55
CA ALA A 43 -3.94 -4.72 4.51
C ALA A 43 -3.39 -4.54 3.09
N LEU A 44 -4.15 -4.88 2.06
CA LEU A 44 -3.75 -4.70 0.66
C LEU A 44 -4.02 -3.30 0.12
N ASP A 45 -4.70 -2.44 0.88
CA ASP A 45 -5.07 -1.10 0.43
C ASP A 45 -3.88 -0.29 -0.04
N LEU A 46 -2.80 -0.29 0.72
CA LEU A 46 -1.62 0.53 0.41
C LEU A 46 -0.98 0.09 -0.91
N ALA A 47 -0.90 -1.22 -1.14
CA ALA A 47 -0.37 -1.77 -2.39
C ALA A 47 -1.26 -1.38 -3.57
N LEU A 48 -2.58 -1.41 -3.38
CA LEU A 48 -3.53 -1.03 -4.42
C LEU A 48 -3.43 0.47 -4.73
N VAL A 49 -3.33 1.32 -3.71
CA VAL A 49 -3.15 2.76 -3.89
C VAL A 49 -1.85 3.04 -4.67
N ALA A 50 -0.77 2.35 -4.30
CA ALA A 50 0.51 2.50 -5.01
C ALA A 50 0.38 2.08 -6.47
N ALA A 51 -0.33 1.00 -6.77
CA ALA A 51 -0.56 0.55 -8.13
C ALA A 51 -1.37 1.57 -8.94
N LEU A 52 -2.41 2.15 -8.34
CA LEU A 52 -3.23 3.17 -8.98
C LEU A 52 -2.42 4.44 -9.27
N LEU A 53 -1.60 4.89 -8.31
CA LEU A 53 -0.73 6.06 -8.51
C LEU A 53 0.34 5.80 -9.57
N SER A 54 0.93 4.61 -9.54
CA SER A 54 1.92 4.17 -10.54
C SER A 54 1.34 4.27 -11.95
N SER A 55 0.13 3.76 -12.13
CA SER A 55 -0.57 3.81 -13.42
C SER A 55 -0.95 5.23 -13.81
N TYR A 56 -1.47 6.00 -12.88
CA TYR A 56 -1.91 7.37 -13.15
C TYR A 56 -0.73 8.26 -13.56
N HIS A 57 0.40 8.18 -12.86
CA HIS A 57 1.59 8.97 -13.14
C HIS A 57 2.51 8.33 -14.17
N ASN A 58 2.16 7.15 -14.68
CA ASN A 58 2.97 6.38 -15.63
C ASN A 58 4.41 6.18 -15.12
N ARG A 59 4.52 5.76 -13.86
CA ARG A 59 5.81 5.49 -13.20
C ARG A 59 5.80 4.10 -12.61
N SER A 60 6.89 3.36 -12.81
CA SER A 60 7.03 2.02 -12.27
C SER A 60 7.43 2.07 -10.80
N LEU A 61 6.92 1.10 -10.03
CA LEU A 61 7.41 0.86 -8.67
C LEU A 61 8.82 0.29 -8.73
N GLN A 62 9.62 0.61 -7.71
CA GLN A 62 10.95 0.06 -7.55
C GLN A 62 10.88 -1.47 -7.41
N ASP A 63 11.83 -2.17 -8.05
CA ASP A 63 11.94 -3.63 -7.90
C ASP A 63 12.26 -4.00 -6.45
N GLY A 64 11.70 -5.11 -6.00
CA GLY A 64 11.93 -5.62 -4.66
C GLY A 64 11.19 -4.88 -3.56
N MET A 65 10.20 -4.05 -3.91
CA MET A 65 9.40 -3.29 -2.95
C MET A 65 8.08 -4.01 -2.67
N LEU A 66 7.79 -4.23 -1.39
CA LEU A 66 6.51 -4.73 -0.92
C LEU A 66 5.80 -3.61 -0.15
N LEU A 67 4.50 -3.48 -0.33
CA LEU A 67 3.70 -2.49 0.39
C LEU A 67 2.51 -3.17 1.05
N PHE A 68 2.21 -2.81 2.28
CA PHE A 68 0.97 -3.21 2.95
C PHE A 68 0.52 -2.13 3.93
N GLY A 69 -0.78 -2.08 4.19
CA GLY A 69 -1.38 -1.13 5.12
C GLY A 69 -2.84 -0.89 4.78
N GLU A 70 -3.63 -0.55 5.78
CA GLU A 70 -5.02 -0.15 5.58
C GLU A 70 -5.07 1.37 5.34
N VAL A 71 -5.92 1.81 4.42
CA VAL A 71 -6.08 3.23 4.10
C VAL A 71 -7.46 3.70 4.55
N GLY A 72 -7.47 4.76 5.35
CA GLY A 72 -8.71 5.37 5.83
C GLY A 72 -9.26 6.44 4.89
N LEU A 73 -10.42 6.98 5.25
CA LEU A 73 -11.18 7.89 4.40
C LEU A 73 -10.51 9.24 4.12
N VAL A 74 -9.57 9.64 4.97
CA VAL A 74 -8.82 10.89 4.75
C VAL A 74 -7.42 10.63 4.22
N GLY A 75 -7.15 9.39 3.80
CA GLY A 75 -5.84 9.00 3.26
C GLY A 75 -4.82 8.58 4.30
N GLU A 76 -5.22 8.48 5.57
CA GLU A 76 -4.32 8.02 6.63
C GLU A 76 -4.01 6.53 6.46
N VAL A 77 -2.78 6.15 6.78
CA VAL A 77 -2.36 4.75 6.71
C VAL A 77 -2.44 4.16 8.12
N ARG A 78 -3.25 3.12 8.27
CA ARG A 78 -3.56 2.49 9.55
C ARG A 78 -2.79 1.20 9.73
N ALA A 79 -2.43 0.91 10.97
CA ALA A 79 -1.79 -0.34 11.35
C ALA A 79 -2.64 -1.55 10.97
N VAL A 80 -1.96 -2.64 10.63
CA VAL A 80 -2.61 -3.90 10.29
C VAL A 80 -2.15 -4.98 11.24
N SER A 81 -2.93 -6.05 11.33
CA SER A 81 -2.56 -7.23 12.11
C SER A 81 -1.46 -8.02 11.41
N GLN A 82 -0.69 -8.77 12.18
CA GLN A 82 0.33 -9.69 11.66
C GLN A 82 1.46 -8.99 10.88
N ALA A 83 1.74 -7.71 11.17
CA ALA A 83 2.74 -6.95 10.43
C ALA A 83 4.12 -7.58 10.49
N GLU A 84 4.53 -8.06 11.67
CA GLU A 84 5.83 -8.74 11.84
C GLU A 84 5.92 -9.98 10.96
N ARG A 85 4.85 -10.78 10.91
CA ARG A 85 4.79 -11.98 10.08
C ARG A 85 4.86 -11.64 8.59
N ARG A 86 4.21 -10.55 8.18
CA ARG A 86 4.23 -10.08 6.80
C ARG A 86 5.63 -9.66 6.38
N VAL A 87 6.35 -8.97 7.26
CA VAL A 87 7.74 -8.56 7.00
C VAL A 87 8.67 -9.77 6.97
N ALA A 88 8.50 -10.71 7.91
CA ALA A 88 9.29 -11.95 7.92
C ALA A 88 9.14 -12.72 6.60
N GLU A 89 7.92 -12.82 6.09
CA GLU A 89 7.64 -13.48 4.82
C GLU A 89 8.26 -12.71 3.65
N ALA A 90 8.24 -11.38 3.69
CA ALA A 90 8.85 -10.54 2.67
C ALA A 90 10.37 -10.76 2.59
N ILE A 91 11.05 -10.85 3.74
CA ILE A 91 12.47 -11.16 3.81
C ILE A 91 12.76 -12.51 3.16
N LYS A 92 11.94 -13.50 3.51
CA LYS A 92 12.07 -14.86 3.02
C LYS A 92 11.90 -14.95 1.50
N THR A 93 10.99 -14.15 0.97
CA THR A 93 10.67 -14.13 -0.46
C THR A 93 11.70 -13.33 -1.27
N GLY A 94 12.55 -12.54 -0.61
CA GLY A 94 13.62 -11.81 -1.27
C GLY A 94 13.33 -10.32 -1.50
N TYR A 95 12.26 -9.79 -0.92
CA TYR A 95 12.02 -8.34 -0.98
C TYR A 95 13.08 -7.60 -0.19
N THR A 96 13.49 -6.44 -0.68
CA THR A 96 14.55 -5.63 -0.08
C THR A 96 14.04 -4.34 0.55
N VAL A 97 12.83 -3.93 0.19
CA VAL A 97 12.18 -2.72 0.74
C VAL A 97 10.74 -3.05 1.10
N CYS A 98 10.30 -2.61 2.26
CA CYS A 98 8.91 -2.74 2.68
C CYS A 98 8.37 -1.39 3.13
N VAL A 99 7.30 -0.93 2.49
CA VAL A 99 6.56 0.27 2.88
C VAL A 99 5.34 -0.19 3.68
N LEU A 100 5.22 0.27 4.92
CA LEU A 100 4.22 -0.22 5.86
C LEU A 100 3.76 0.93 6.76
N PRO A 101 2.65 0.73 7.52
CA PRO A 101 2.21 1.75 8.47
C PRO A 101 3.31 2.07 9.49
N GLU A 102 3.51 3.35 9.79
CA GLU A 102 4.55 3.78 10.72
C GLU A 102 4.43 3.14 12.10
N SER A 103 3.21 2.98 12.60
CA SER A 103 3.00 2.32 13.90
C SER A 103 3.44 0.86 13.90
N ASN A 104 3.23 0.16 12.78
CA ASN A 104 3.72 -1.21 12.63
C ASN A 104 5.25 -1.25 12.55
N ARG A 105 5.86 -0.31 11.80
CA ARG A 105 7.32 -0.22 11.69
C ARG A 105 7.96 -0.02 13.06
N ALA A 106 7.45 0.93 13.83
CA ALA A 106 7.97 1.21 15.16
C ALA A 106 7.86 0.00 16.08
N SER A 107 6.73 -0.71 16.04
CA SER A 107 6.53 -1.92 16.85
C SER A 107 7.51 -3.03 16.48
N ILE A 108 7.75 -3.23 15.18
CA ILE A 108 8.67 -4.26 14.69
C ILE A 108 10.10 -3.96 15.12
N GLU A 109 10.55 -2.71 14.98
CA GLU A 109 11.91 -2.31 15.36
C GLU A 109 12.12 -2.38 16.87
N ASN A 110 11.12 -1.98 17.65
CA ASN A 110 11.19 -2.03 19.11
C ASN A 110 11.21 -3.48 19.63
N ALA A 111 10.51 -4.38 18.96
CA ALA A 111 10.50 -5.80 19.36
C ALA A 111 11.83 -6.50 19.09
N GLY A 112 12.53 -6.09 18.03
CA GLY A 112 13.86 -6.62 17.70
C GLY A 112 13.88 -8.09 17.28
N ASN A 113 12.76 -8.65 16.84
CA ASN A 113 12.64 -10.07 16.50
C ASN A 113 13.03 -10.41 15.07
N LEU A 114 13.16 -9.41 14.21
CA LEU A 114 13.47 -9.60 12.79
C LEU A 114 14.83 -9.04 12.43
N ASP A 115 15.46 -9.65 11.44
CA ASP A 115 16.70 -9.14 10.86
C ASP A 115 16.40 -8.00 9.90
N THR A 116 16.30 -6.80 10.46
CA THR A 116 15.99 -5.59 9.68
C THR A 116 17.15 -5.10 8.81
N GLN A 117 18.31 -5.78 8.88
CA GLN A 117 19.41 -5.49 7.95
C GLN A 117 19.16 -6.06 6.56
N LYS A 118 18.29 -7.05 6.46
CA LYS A 118 17.95 -7.69 5.18
C LYS A 118 16.90 -6.95 4.38
N ILE A 119 16.15 -6.08 5.03
CA ILE A 119 15.06 -5.34 4.40
C ILE A 119 14.99 -3.93 4.97
N LYS A 120 14.83 -2.93 4.10
CA LYS A 120 14.63 -1.55 4.53
C LYS A 120 13.15 -1.34 4.83
N LEU A 121 12.83 -0.93 6.06
CA LEU A 121 11.46 -0.62 6.46
C LEU A 121 11.21 0.88 6.35
N ILE A 122 10.21 1.25 5.57
CA ILE A 122 9.79 2.65 5.40
C ILE A 122 8.39 2.80 5.97
N GLY A 123 8.27 3.48 7.11
CA GLY A 123 6.99 3.74 7.75
C GLY A 123 6.30 4.95 7.14
N VAL A 124 5.01 4.82 6.83
CA VAL A 124 4.21 5.91 6.28
C VAL A 124 2.96 6.12 7.11
N ARG A 125 2.51 7.38 7.19
CA ARG A 125 1.30 7.78 7.92
C ARG A 125 0.16 8.22 7.01
N HIS A 126 0.49 8.61 5.77
CA HIS A 126 -0.48 9.09 4.79
C HIS A 126 -0.08 8.62 3.39
N VAL A 127 -1.08 8.34 2.54
CA VAL A 127 -0.84 7.86 1.17
C VAL A 127 -0.01 8.84 0.33
N ARG A 128 -0.07 10.12 0.65
CA ARG A 128 0.71 11.18 0.00
C ARG A 128 2.23 10.93 0.08
N GLU A 129 2.69 10.27 1.13
CA GLU A 129 4.11 9.95 1.32
C GLU A 129 4.63 8.94 0.29
N LEU A 130 3.73 8.21 -0.37
CA LEU A 130 4.12 7.27 -1.43
C LEU A 130 4.73 7.99 -2.64
N LEU A 131 4.42 9.25 -2.85
CA LEU A 131 4.99 10.02 -3.95
C LEU A 131 6.51 10.12 -3.81
N ASP A 132 7.00 10.27 -2.59
CA ASP A 132 8.43 10.38 -2.33
C ASP A 132 9.09 9.02 -2.11
N CYS A 133 8.56 8.23 -1.19
CA CYS A 133 9.23 7.00 -0.77
C CYS A 133 9.15 5.88 -1.81
N ALA A 134 8.12 5.86 -2.64
CA ALA A 134 7.95 4.86 -3.69
C ALA A 134 8.22 5.43 -5.09
N GLY A 135 8.58 6.69 -5.20
CA GLY A 135 8.89 7.34 -6.46
C GLY A 135 7.68 7.53 -7.38
N LEU A 136 6.52 7.65 -6.80
CA LEU A 136 5.27 7.79 -7.55
C LEU A 136 4.81 9.23 -7.63
#